data_8b0c747d590af749e77eda29e76629bc
#
_entry.id   8b0c747d590af749e77eda29e76629bc
#
_cell.length_a   1.000
_cell.length_b   1.000
_cell.length_c   1.000
_cell.angle_alpha   90.00
_cell.angle_beta   90.00
_cell.angle_gamma   90.00
#
_symmetry.space_group_name_H-M   'P 1'
#
loop_
_entity.id
_entity.type
_entity.pdbx_description
1 polymer ?
#
loop_
_entity_poly.entity_id
_entity_poly.type
_entity_poly.pdbx_seq_one_letter_code
_entity_poly.pdbx_strand_id
1 'polypeptide(L)'
;MKHLLIILSVLLLSSPVIGETSEEKQFIATTNIFVNTFSYILNKQNAVGFHFGKGFTDINEDNIEKGETIFLGVNYTYTLDCLQCDSIFILPLFGRGNTVYTTNDGSTYTYSRLDIYLLGGYRWYFENDLSVQFGMGPSSVNASKKSENLKSNKGYGNDVEDRVKKRRFELINHTPFLFIGYTF
;
A
#
# COMPACT_ATOMS: atom_id res chain seq x y z
N MET A 1 -1.92 13.47 10.04
CA MET A 1 -1.86 14.43 8.92
C MET A 1 -0.61 15.32 8.94
N LYS A 2 -0.20 15.89 10.09
CA LYS A 2 1.01 16.77 10.14
C LYS A 2 2.31 16.10 9.67
N HIS A 3 2.52 14.80 9.95
CA HIS A 3 3.73 14.08 9.54
C HIS A 3 3.77 13.74 8.04
N LEU A 4 2.61 13.58 7.39
CA LEU A 4 2.54 13.33 5.94
C LEU A 4 2.91 14.59 5.15
N LEU A 5 2.47 15.76 5.62
CA LEU A 5 2.85 17.06 5.03
C LEU A 5 4.35 17.33 5.16
N ILE A 6 4.97 16.93 6.28
CA ILE A 6 6.42 17.09 6.49
C ILE A 6 7.20 16.18 5.55
N ILE A 7 6.78 14.92 5.36
CA ILE A 7 7.44 14.00 4.42
C ILE A 7 7.29 14.50 2.99
N LEU A 8 6.11 14.98 2.59
CA LEU A 8 5.86 15.53 1.27
C LEU A 8 6.67 16.81 1.04
N SER A 9 6.79 17.69 2.04
CA SER A 9 7.58 18.91 1.95
C SER A 9 9.09 18.62 1.90
N VAL A 10 9.58 17.62 2.61
CA VAL A 10 11.00 17.20 2.56
C VAL A 10 11.32 16.60 1.19
N LEU A 11 10.41 15.79 0.60
CA LEU A 11 10.57 15.28 -0.76
C LEU A 11 10.55 16.38 -1.83
N LEU A 12 9.73 17.42 -1.63
CA LEU A 12 9.65 18.56 -2.55
C LEU A 12 10.83 19.55 -2.40
N LEU A 13 11.39 19.67 -1.19
CA LEU A 13 12.51 20.59 -0.92
C LEU A 13 13.89 19.95 -1.17
N SER A 14 13.97 18.63 -1.20
CA SER A 14 15.20 17.90 -1.51
C SER A 14 15.43 17.65 -3.00
N SER A 15 14.63 18.24 -3.87
CA SER A 15 14.91 18.22 -5.30
C SER A 15 16.24 18.96 -5.52
N PRO A 16 17.34 18.29 -5.84
CA PRO A 16 18.54 19.00 -6.22
C PRO A 16 18.19 19.79 -7.49
N VAL A 17 18.41 21.08 -7.46
CA VAL A 17 18.54 21.90 -8.66
C VAL A 17 19.84 21.45 -9.32
N ILE A 18 19.81 20.33 -10.02
CA ILE A 18 20.93 19.83 -10.78
C ILE A 18 20.72 20.35 -12.20
N GLY A 19 21.68 21.17 -12.62
CA GLY A 19 21.75 21.65 -13.96
C GLY A 19 21.83 20.50 -14.97
N GLU A 20 21.35 20.78 -16.16
CA GLU A 20 21.24 19.95 -17.35
C GLU A 20 22.44 19.03 -17.63
N THR A 21 22.42 17.86 -17.05
CA THR A 21 23.00 16.66 -17.63
C THR A 21 21.88 15.64 -17.62
N SER A 22 21.58 15.04 -18.76
CA SER A 22 20.55 14.00 -18.90
C SER A 22 21.01 12.73 -18.19
N GLU A 23 21.09 12.77 -16.87
CA GLU A 23 21.20 11.56 -16.07
C GLU A 23 19.87 10.82 -16.18
N GLU A 24 19.93 9.60 -16.69
CA GLU A 24 18.77 8.73 -16.75
C GLU A 24 18.23 8.57 -15.31
N LYS A 25 17.01 9.04 -15.08
CA LYS A 25 16.35 8.90 -13.79
C LYS A 25 16.16 7.43 -13.46
N GLN A 26 16.61 7.04 -12.30
CA GLN A 26 16.72 5.62 -11.93
C GLN A 26 15.68 5.18 -10.93
N PHE A 27 14.99 6.10 -10.25
CA PHE A 27 14.09 5.76 -9.16
C PHE A 27 12.72 6.42 -9.31
N ILE A 28 11.70 5.71 -8.84
CA ILE A 28 10.33 6.20 -8.71
C ILE A 28 9.88 6.00 -7.28
N ALA A 29 9.43 7.05 -6.63
CA ALA A 29 8.72 6.97 -5.37
C ALA A 29 7.24 7.27 -5.60
N THR A 30 6.33 6.44 -5.10
CA THR A 30 4.89 6.74 -5.11
C THR A 30 4.30 6.62 -3.73
N THR A 31 3.28 7.40 -3.47
CA THR A 31 2.58 7.40 -2.18
C THR A 31 1.08 7.54 -2.36
N ASN A 32 0.36 6.93 -1.45
CA ASN A 32 -1.03 7.25 -1.14
C ASN A 32 -1.22 7.28 0.38
N ILE A 33 -2.47 7.39 0.85
CA ILE A 33 -2.77 7.48 2.29
C ILE A 33 -2.30 6.23 3.07
N PHE A 34 -2.22 5.07 2.42
CA PHE A 34 -1.98 3.77 3.06
C PHE A 34 -0.67 3.10 2.65
N VAL A 35 -0.21 3.33 1.42
CA VAL A 35 0.89 2.61 0.79
C VAL A 35 1.90 3.57 0.21
N ASN A 36 3.17 3.32 0.48
CA ASN A 36 4.29 3.99 -0.16
C ASN A 36 5.08 2.95 -0.94
N THR A 37 5.54 3.29 -2.13
CA THR A 37 6.45 2.46 -2.92
C THR A 37 7.73 3.22 -3.22
N PHE A 38 8.81 2.48 -3.35
CA PHE A 38 10.08 2.97 -3.84
C PHE A 38 10.63 1.93 -4.81
N SER A 39 10.86 2.32 -6.06
CA SER A 39 11.20 1.40 -7.14
C SER A 39 12.39 1.90 -7.95
N TYR A 40 13.26 0.97 -8.32
CA TYR A 40 14.35 1.17 -9.25
C TYR A 40 13.87 0.88 -10.68
N ILE A 41 14.20 1.76 -11.60
CA ILE A 41 13.87 1.64 -13.03
C ILE A 41 14.84 0.66 -13.67
N LEU A 42 14.34 -0.47 -14.15
CA LEU A 42 15.14 -1.47 -14.85
C LEU A 42 15.34 -1.12 -16.32
N ASN A 43 14.31 -0.55 -16.93
CA ASN A 43 14.29 -0.09 -18.31
C ASN A 43 13.09 0.84 -18.53
N LYS A 44 12.90 1.27 -19.79
CA LYS A 44 11.84 2.21 -20.19
C LYS A 44 10.43 1.82 -19.69
N GLN A 45 10.13 0.54 -19.54
CA GLN A 45 8.79 0.04 -19.21
C GLN A 45 8.69 -0.62 -17.84
N ASN A 46 9.81 -0.98 -17.22
CA ASN A 46 9.83 -1.86 -16.06
C ASN A 46 10.55 -1.23 -14.87
N ALA A 47 9.95 -1.35 -13.70
CA ALA A 47 10.57 -1.00 -12.42
C ALA A 47 10.29 -2.08 -11.38
N VAL A 48 11.24 -2.29 -10.46
CA VAL A 48 11.13 -3.20 -9.33
C VAL A 48 11.45 -2.46 -8.05
N GLY A 49 10.75 -2.79 -6.98
CA GLY A 49 10.98 -2.09 -5.74
C GLY A 49 10.34 -2.75 -4.53
N PHE A 50 10.20 -1.97 -3.50
CA PHE A 50 9.52 -2.37 -2.28
C PHE A 50 8.36 -1.41 -1.97
N HIS A 51 7.41 -1.91 -1.22
CA HIS A 51 6.32 -1.11 -0.70
C HIS A 51 6.14 -1.35 0.79
N PHE A 52 5.67 -0.33 1.47
CA PHE A 52 5.36 -0.40 2.90
C PHE A 52 4.17 0.50 3.21
N GLY A 53 3.47 0.18 4.27
CA GLY A 53 2.33 0.98 4.64
C GLY A 53 1.71 0.65 5.97
N LYS A 54 0.77 1.49 6.36
CA LYS A 54 -0.03 1.34 7.55
C LYS A 54 -1.49 1.62 7.21
N GLY A 55 -2.35 0.64 7.45
CA GLY A 55 -3.79 0.76 7.30
C GLY A 55 -4.47 0.85 8.65
N PHE A 56 -5.50 1.68 8.74
CA PHE A 56 -6.40 1.77 9.89
C PHE A 56 -7.81 1.51 9.41
N THR A 57 -8.56 0.77 10.19
CA THR A 57 -9.98 0.55 9.94
C THR A 57 -10.71 0.73 11.26
N ASP A 58 -11.50 1.79 11.35
CA ASP A 58 -12.51 1.90 12.40
C ASP A 58 -13.64 0.96 11.98
N ILE A 59 -13.85 -0.09 12.76
CA ILE A 59 -14.74 -1.15 12.35
C ILE A 59 -16.11 -0.94 12.97
N ASN A 60 -16.18 -0.63 14.26
CA ASN A 60 -17.41 -0.45 15.05
C ASN A 60 -18.52 -1.47 14.73
N GLU A 61 -18.13 -2.65 14.30
CA GLU A 61 -19.02 -3.77 13.94
C GLU A 61 -18.57 -5.03 14.66
N ASP A 62 -19.49 -5.92 14.98
CA ASP A 62 -19.23 -7.26 15.51
C ASP A 62 -18.29 -7.24 16.74
N ASN A 63 -18.47 -6.31 17.69
CA ASN A 63 -17.64 -6.16 18.89
C ASN A 63 -16.16 -5.82 18.62
N ILE A 64 -15.80 -5.43 17.41
CA ILE A 64 -14.47 -4.98 17.04
C ILE A 64 -14.46 -3.45 16.94
N GLU A 65 -13.64 -2.81 17.76
CA GLU A 65 -13.49 -1.35 17.78
C GLU A 65 -12.66 -0.86 16.61
N LYS A 66 -11.47 -1.46 16.41
CA LYS A 66 -10.53 -1.06 15.37
C LYS A 66 -9.64 -2.18 14.89
N GLY A 67 -9.10 -1.99 13.68
CA GLY A 67 -8.05 -2.81 13.12
C GLY A 67 -6.87 -1.94 12.66
N GLU A 68 -5.66 -2.31 13.06
CA GLU A 68 -4.42 -1.66 12.60
C GLU A 68 -3.57 -2.66 11.83
N THR A 69 -3.16 -2.28 10.62
CA THR A 69 -2.33 -3.13 9.77
C THR A 69 -1.02 -2.42 9.45
N ILE A 70 0.09 -3.12 9.61
CA ILE A 70 1.42 -2.70 9.12
C ILE A 70 1.90 -3.79 8.17
N PHE A 71 2.39 -3.38 7.00
CA PHE A 71 2.88 -4.31 6.00
C PHE A 71 4.11 -3.78 5.28
N LEU A 72 4.90 -4.71 4.76
CA LEU A 72 6.09 -4.50 3.95
C LEU A 72 6.14 -5.56 2.86
N GLY A 73 6.58 -5.19 1.66
CA GLY A 73 6.66 -6.14 0.57
C GLY A 73 7.47 -5.63 -0.62
N VAL A 74 7.37 -6.38 -1.70
CA VAL A 74 8.01 -6.07 -2.99
C VAL A 74 6.96 -5.76 -4.03
N ASN A 75 7.31 -4.89 -4.97
CA ASN A 75 6.46 -4.52 -6.08
C ASN A 75 7.23 -4.59 -7.40
N TYR A 76 6.46 -4.81 -8.45
CA TYR A 76 6.95 -4.70 -9.81
C TYR A 76 5.97 -3.83 -10.59
N THR A 77 6.47 -2.88 -11.38
CA THR A 77 5.65 -2.04 -12.23
C THR A 77 5.99 -2.32 -13.68
N TYR A 78 4.99 -2.59 -14.48
CA TYR A 78 5.08 -2.66 -15.92
C TYR A 78 4.17 -1.60 -16.54
N THR A 79 4.66 -0.88 -17.55
CA THR A 79 3.89 0.09 -18.34
C THR A 79 3.91 -0.32 -19.81
N LEU A 80 2.82 -0.09 -20.52
CA LEU A 80 2.74 -0.45 -21.94
C LEU A 80 3.69 0.40 -22.80
N ASP A 81 3.79 1.70 -22.52
CA ASP A 81 4.59 2.64 -23.31
C ASP A 81 5.90 2.98 -22.59
N CYS A 82 5.84 3.74 -21.54
CA CYS A 82 7.02 4.07 -20.74
C CYS A 82 6.66 4.45 -19.29
N LEU A 83 7.65 4.34 -18.37
CA LEU A 83 7.51 4.73 -16.97
C LEU A 83 7.47 6.26 -16.78
N GLN A 84 8.01 7.01 -17.73
CA GLN A 84 8.13 8.47 -17.72
C GLN A 84 7.25 9.12 -18.79
N CYS A 85 6.13 8.52 -19.10
CA CYS A 85 5.10 9.05 -19.99
C CYS A 85 3.70 8.60 -19.52
N ASP A 86 2.69 9.15 -20.13
CA ASP A 86 1.32 8.69 -19.97
C ASP A 86 1.20 7.26 -20.46
N SER A 87 0.71 6.36 -19.62
CA SER A 87 0.68 4.94 -19.97
C SER A 87 -0.30 4.14 -19.11
N ILE A 88 -0.80 3.05 -19.67
CA ILE A 88 -1.43 1.99 -18.89
C ILE A 88 -0.33 1.27 -18.10
N PHE A 89 -0.63 0.89 -16.85
CA PHE A 89 0.29 0.15 -16.02
C PHE A 89 -0.35 -1.11 -15.42
N ILE A 90 0.51 -2.07 -15.07
CA ILE A 90 0.20 -3.23 -14.24
C ILE A 90 1.19 -3.23 -13.07
N LEU A 91 0.66 -3.40 -11.86
CA LEU A 91 1.43 -3.30 -10.62
C LEU A 91 1.08 -4.48 -9.69
N PRO A 92 1.73 -5.64 -9.81
CA PRO A 92 1.69 -6.68 -8.80
C PRO A 92 2.45 -6.23 -7.52
N LEU A 93 1.82 -6.48 -6.38
CA LEU A 93 2.35 -6.22 -5.05
C LEU A 93 2.30 -7.53 -4.24
N PHE A 94 3.41 -7.88 -3.59
CA PHE A 94 3.52 -9.02 -2.67
C PHE A 94 4.04 -8.52 -1.34
N GLY A 95 3.25 -8.68 -0.28
CA GLY A 95 3.60 -8.14 1.02
C GLY A 95 3.32 -9.09 2.17
N ARG A 96 4.05 -8.89 3.25
CA ARG A 96 3.80 -9.49 4.56
C ARG A 96 3.53 -8.40 5.58
N GLY A 97 2.63 -8.70 6.51
CA GLY A 97 2.30 -7.75 7.56
C GLY A 97 1.67 -8.41 8.76
N ASN A 98 1.29 -7.57 9.71
CA ASN A 98 0.48 -7.96 10.84
C ASN A 98 -0.72 -7.03 10.93
N THR A 99 -1.86 -7.61 11.28
CA THR A 99 -3.06 -6.86 11.66
C THR A 99 -3.36 -7.12 13.12
N VAL A 100 -3.54 -6.06 13.88
CA VAL A 100 -3.99 -6.11 15.27
C VAL A 100 -5.42 -5.62 15.32
N TYR A 101 -6.33 -6.48 15.71
CA TYR A 101 -7.72 -6.13 16.01
C TYR A 101 -7.86 -5.86 17.50
N THR A 102 -8.51 -4.77 17.84
CA THR A 102 -8.90 -4.43 19.23
C THR A 102 -10.40 -4.55 19.33
N THR A 103 -10.86 -5.27 20.32
CA THR A 103 -12.30 -5.46 20.61
C THR A 103 -12.79 -4.46 21.65
N ASN A 104 -14.11 -4.29 21.76
CA ASN A 104 -14.75 -3.31 22.63
C ASN A 104 -14.43 -3.51 24.13
N ASP A 105 -14.01 -4.71 24.54
CA ASP A 105 -13.53 -4.99 25.89
C ASP A 105 -12.04 -4.73 26.09
N GLY A 106 -11.36 -4.22 25.03
CA GLY A 106 -9.94 -3.93 25.01
C GLY A 106 -9.02 -5.15 24.83
N SER A 107 -9.57 -6.34 24.53
CA SER A 107 -8.76 -7.50 24.12
C SER A 107 -8.16 -7.27 22.74
N THR A 108 -6.97 -7.84 22.48
CA THR A 108 -6.28 -7.69 21.19
C THR A 108 -5.98 -9.04 20.55
N TYR A 109 -6.18 -9.11 19.25
CA TYR A 109 -5.93 -10.30 18.43
C TYR A 109 -4.99 -9.93 17.28
N THR A 110 -3.83 -10.56 17.25
CA THR A 110 -2.82 -10.31 16.21
C THR A 110 -2.84 -11.42 15.16
N TYR A 111 -2.96 -11.02 13.91
CA TYR A 111 -2.90 -11.90 12.75
C TYR A 111 -1.67 -11.55 11.90
N SER A 112 -0.89 -12.57 11.54
CA SER A 112 0.10 -12.45 10.46
C SER A 112 -0.62 -12.61 9.14
N ARG A 113 -0.29 -11.77 8.15
CA ARG A 113 -0.94 -11.79 6.84
C ARG A 113 0.07 -11.80 5.70
N LEU A 114 -0.33 -12.45 4.63
CA LEU A 114 0.32 -12.39 3.32
C LEU A 114 -0.65 -11.72 2.36
N ASP A 115 -0.21 -10.66 1.73
CA ASP A 115 -1.00 -9.84 0.83
C ASP A 115 -0.48 -9.98 -0.59
N ILE A 116 -1.39 -10.20 -1.52
CA ILE A 116 -1.12 -10.25 -2.96
C ILE A 116 -2.12 -9.31 -3.62
N TYR A 117 -1.63 -8.33 -4.37
CA TYR A 117 -2.46 -7.43 -5.17
C TYR A 117 -1.99 -7.48 -6.62
N LEU A 118 -2.92 -7.40 -7.54
CA LEU A 118 -2.64 -7.17 -8.95
C LEU A 118 -3.44 -5.95 -9.39
N LEU A 119 -2.79 -4.81 -9.41
CA LEU A 119 -3.43 -3.55 -9.79
C LEU A 119 -3.16 -3.26 -11.26
N GLY A 120 -4.17 -2.75 -11.94
CA GLY A 120 -4.05 -2.22 -13.29
C GLY A 120 -4.73 -0.87 -13.38
N GLY A 121 -4.22 0.00 -14.21
CA GLY A 121 -4.76 1.34 -14.31
C GLY A 121 -4.03 2.23 -15.30
N TYR A 122 -4.18 3.52 -15.11
CA TYR A 122 -3.57 4.53 -15.94
C TYR A 122 -2.70 5.47 -15.13
N ARG A 123 -1.56 5.84 -15.69
CA ARG A 123 -0.59 6.82 -15.17
C ARG A 123 -0.60 8.05 -16.06
N TRP A 124 -0.75 9.20 -15.46
CA TRP A 124 -0.44 10.50 -16.06
C TRP A 124 0.94 10.93 -15.59
N TYR A 125 1.79 11.33 -16.50
CA TYR A 125 3.16 11.79 -16.22
C TYR A 125 3.32 13.25 -16.66
N PHE A 126 3.87 14.08 -15.80
CA PHE A 126 4.00 15.52 -16.00
C PHE A 126 5.47 15.90 -16.23
N GLU A 127 5.70 17.01 -16.94
CA GLU A 127 7.05 17.49 -17.29
C GLU A 127 7.98 17.75 -16.10
N ASN A 128 7.42 17.95 -14.91
CA ASN A 128 8.16 18.13 -13.67
C ASN A 128 8.43 16.81 -12.90
N ASP A 129 8.38 15.67 -13.61
CA ASP A 129 8.61 14.33 -13.06
C ASP A 129 7.59 13.82 -12.04
N LEU A 130 6.55 14.56 -11.83
CA LEU A 130 5.39 14.10 -11.08
C LEU A 130 4.58 13.10 -11.90
N SER A 131 3.98 12.16 -11.24
CA SER A 131 2.97 11.28 -11.83
C SER A 131 1.76 11.14 -10.92
N VAL A 132 0.62 10.95 -11.55
CA VAL A 132 -0.61 10.54 -10.88
C VAL A 132 -1.02 9.21 -11.47
N GLN A 133 -1.31 8.23 -10.62
CA GLN A 133 -1.69 6.89 -11.03
C GLN A 133 -3.04 6.57 -10.41
N PHE A 134 -3.96 6.12 -11.24
CA PHE A 134 -5.24 5.61 -10.81
C PHE A 134 -5.38 4.16 -11.26
N GLY A 135 -5.74 3.28 -10.34
CA GLY A 135 -5.87 1.87 -10.65
C GLY A 135 -6.75 1.12 -9.68
N MET A 136 -7.13 -0.07 -10.10
CA MET A 136 -7.88 -1.05 -9.33
C MET A 136 -7.46 -2.47 -9.73
N GLY A 137 -7.85 -3.44 -8.94
CA GLY A 137 -7.61 -4.83 -9.30
C GLY A 137 -7.87 -5.82 -8.17
N PRO A 138 -7.75 -7.12 -8.45
CA PRO A 138 -7.97 -8.16 -7.47
C PRO A 138 -6.92 -8.15 -6.37
N SER A 139 -7.35 -8.55 -5.19
CA SER A 139 -6.48 -8.77 -4.04
C SER A 139 -6.79 -10.09 -3.35
N SER A 140 -5.78 -10.70 -2.78
CA SER A 140 -5.90 -11.86 -1.91
C SER A 140 -5.12 -11.62 -0.62
N VAL A 141 -5.80 -11.81 0.50
CA VAL A 141 -5.21 -11.68 1.83
C VAL A 141 -5.33 -13.02 2.54
N ASN A 142 -4.21 -13.65 2.83
CA ASN A 142 -4.16 -14.86 3.64
C ASN A 142 -3.63 -14.51 5.02
N ALA A 143 -4.49 -14.64 6.04
CA ALA A 143 -4.15 -14.28 7.41
C ALA A 143 -4.26 -15.49 8.35
N SER A 144 -3.31 -15.62 9.26
CA SER A 144 -3.26 -16.62 10.29
C SER A 144 -3.10 -15.99 11.67
N LYS A 145 -3.83 -16.52 12.66
CA LYS A 145 -3.74 -16.05 14.05
C LYS A 145 -2.33 -16.27 14.60
N LYS A 146 -1.74 -15.24 15.15
CA LYS A 146 -0.39 -15.25 15.72
C LYS A 146 -0.41 -15.24 17.24
N SER A 147 -1.21 -14.37 17.83
CA SER A 147 -1.34 -14.21 19.28
C SER A 147 -2.64 -13.53 19.67
N GLU A 148 -3.02 -13.69 20.91
CA GLU A 148 -4.11 -12.98 21.54
C GLU A 148 -3.70 -12.51 22.93
N ASN A 149 -4.26 -11.37 23.35
CA ASN A 149 -4.15 -10.84 24.69
C ASN A 149 -5.55 -10.49 25.18
N LEU A 150 -6.10 -11.35 26.03
CA LEU A 150 -7.47 -11.27 26.52
C LEU A 150 -7.52 -10.39 27.77
N LYS A 151 -8.40 -9.42 27.78
CA LYS A 151 -8.72 -8.58 28.96
C LYS A 151 -10.01 -8.98 29.65
N SER A 152 -10.85 -9.76 28.98
CA SER A 152 -12.06 -10.31 29.57
C SER A 152 -12.34 -11.73 29.09
N ASN A 153 -13.17 -12.45 29.83
CA ASN A 153 -13.61 -13.81 29.47
C ASN A 153 -14.77 -13.83 28.45
N LYS A 154 -15.15 -12.69 27.88
CA LYS A 154 -16.26 -12.57 26.93
C LYS A 154 -16.02 -13.18 25.56
N GLY A 155 -14.76 -13.49 25.22
CA GLY A 155 -14.44 -14.38 24.11
C GLY A 155 -14.84 -13.91 22.72
N TYR A 156 -14.57 -12.65 22.34
CA TYR A 156 -14.84 -12.12 20.99
C TYR A 156 -13.93 -12.67 19.89
N GLY A 157 -13.18 -13.73 20.16
CA GLY A 157 -12.25 -14.35 19.21
C GLY A 157 -12.93 -14.86 17.94
N ASN A 158 -14.16 -15.36 18.05
CA ASN A 158 -14.93 -15.85 16.91
C ASN A 158 -15.32 -14.70 15.97
N ASP A 159 -15.71 -13.54 16.49
CA ASP A 159 -16.10 -12.38 15.70
C ASP A 159 -14.90 -11.88 14.87
N VAL A 160 -13.71 -11.83 15.50
CA VAL A 160 -12.47 -11.47 14.81
C VAL A 160 -12.09 -12.51 13.76
N GLU A 161 -12.24 -13.80 14.05
CA GLU A 161 -11.94 -14.87 13.11
C GLU A 161 -12.87 -14.83 11.89
N ASP A 162 -14.15 -14.59 12.08
CA ASP A 162 -15.11 -14.46 10.99
C ASP A 162 -14.84 -13.22 10.14
N ARG A 163 -14.42 -12.13 10.75
CA ARG A 163 -13.97 -10.93 10.02
C ARG A 163 -12.75 -11.22 9.15
N VAL A 164 -11.76 -11.94 9.68
CA VAL A 164 -10.58 -12.37 8.94
C VAL A 164 -10.95 -13.28 7.77
N LYS A 165 -11.87 -14.22 7.99
CA LYS A 165 -12.35 -15.13 6.92
C LYS A 165 -13.06 -14.39 5.79
N LYS A 166 -13.91 -13.43 6.11
CA LYS A 166 -14.61 -12.59 5.10
C LYS A 166 -13.66 -11.84 4.18
N ARG A 167 -12.45 -11.48 4.65
CA ARG A 167 -11.44 -10.74 3.87
C ARG A 167 -10.45 -11.60 3.09
N ARG A 168 -10.57 -12.94 3.14
CA ARG A 168 -9.60 -13.83 2.50
C ARG A 168 -9.51 -13.69 0.99
N PHE A 169 -10.59 -13.33 0.34
CA PHE A 169 -10.60 -13.22 -1.11
C PHE A 169 -11.60 -12.13 -1.55
N GLU A 170 -11.06 -11.01 -1.97
CA GLU A 170 -11.82 -9.97 -2.66
C GLU A 170 -11.37 -9.96 -4.12
N LEU A 171 -12.22 -10.48 -5.01
CA LEU A 171 -11.97 -10.52 -6.46
C LEU A 171 -11.74 -9.14 -7.07
N ILE A 172 -12.31 -8.12 -6.45
CA ILE A 172 -12.12 -6.73 -6.83
C ILE A 172 -11.95 -5.97 -5.54
N ASN A 173 -10.77 -5.41 -5.34
CA ASN A 173 -10.64 -4.39 -4.32
C ASN A 173 -11.44 -3.18 -4.83
N HIS A 174 -12.66 -3.01 -4.31
CA HIS A 174 -13.60 -1.97 -4.73
C HIS A 174 -13.09 -0.55 -4.42
N THR A 175 -11.96 -0.45 -3.75
CA THR A 175 -11.35 0.84 -3.45
C THR A 175 -10.35 1.18 -4.55
N PRO A 176 -10.66 2.13 -5.43
CA PRO A 176 -9.70 2.61 -6.40
C PRO A 176 -8.49 3.20 -5.67
N PHE A 177 -7.30 2.88 -6.16
CA PHE A 177 -6.06 3.44 -5.64
C PHE A 177 -5.69 4.68 -6.44
N LEU A 178 -5.43 5.75 -5.74
CA LEU A 178 -4.82 6.95 -6.29
C LEU A 178 -3.43 7.10 -5.68
N PHE A 179 -2.40 7.05 -6.51
CA PHE A 179 -1.02 7.30 -6.11
C PHE A 179 -0.52 8.60 -6.71
N ILE A 180 0.28 9.32 -5.94
CA ILE A 180 1.10 10.43 -6.42
C ILE A 180 2.54 9.95 -6.42
N GLY A 181 3.26 10.13 -7.50
CA GLY A 181 4.63 9.68 -7.67
C GLY A 181 5.57 10.78 -8.13
N TYR A 182 6.86 10.56 -7.88
CA TYR A 182 7.95 11.38 -8.36
C TYR A 182 9.09 10.49 -8.88
N THR A 183 9.66 10.86 -10.01
CA THR A 183 10.78 10.16 -10.66
C THR A 183 12.05 10.99 -10.52
N PHE A 184 13.15 10.39 -10.06
CA PHE A 184 14.43 11.07 -9.81
C PHE A 184 15.64 10.18 -10.10
#